data_44525583b004114ae03dbf96c4f8a7aa
#
_entry.id   44525583b004114ae03dbf96c4f8a7aa
#
_cell.length_a   1.000
_cell.length_b   1.000
_cell.length_c   1.000
_cell.angle_alpha   90.00
_cell.angle_beta   90.00
_cell.angle_gamma   90.00
#
_symmetry.space_group_name_H-M   'P 1'
#
loop_
_entity.id
_entity.type
_entity.pdbx_description
1 polymer ?
#
loop_
_entity_poly.entity_id
_entity_poly.type
_entity_poly.pdbx_seq_one_letter_code
_entity_poly.pdbx_strand_id
1 'polypeptide(L)'
;KAKQEGLPVTAEVTPHHILLNNENLDTNNGLFKMYPPIRTEKDREGLVEGLQSEIIDVIATDHAPHKAETKNVSFKDANRGVVGLESAFPLIYSANIFDMDQILKFLVVNPTKILNELGYEISKTVNTWKKSKSVFITKSKFKNSLFENENIEIERVLSSV
;
A
#
# COMPACT_ATOMS: atom_id res chain seq x y z
N LYS A 1 -7.18 19.71 -10.99
CA LYS A 1 -7.99 20.31 -12.07
C LYS A 1 -9.37 19.65 -12.12
N ALA A 2 -9.53 18.36 -12.49
CA ALA A 2 -10.83 17.70 -12.63
C ALA A 2 -11.73 17.86 -11.38
N LYS A 3 -11.20 17.58 -10.16
CA LYS A 3 -11.92 17.80 -8.90
C LYS A 3 -12.30 19.27 -8.66
N GLN A 4 -11.41 20.19 -9.00
CA GLN A 4 -11.69 21.65 -8.88
C GLN A 4 -12.79 22.11 -9.84
N GLU A 5 -12.98 21.39 -10.94
CA GLU A 5 -14.07 21.61 -11.91
C GLU A 5 -15.36 20.85 -11.51
N GLY A 6 -15.38 20.20 -10.34
CA GLY A 6 -16.55 19.47 -9.82
C GLY A 6 -16.83 18.15 -10.50
N LEU A 7 -15.87 17.60 -11.24
CA LEU A 7 -16.04 16.28 -11.87
C LEU A 7 -15.97 15.15 -10.83
N PRO A 8 -16.81 14.12 -10.94
CA PRO A 8 -16.83 12.98 -10.01
C PRO A 8 -15.67 12.03 -10.30
N VAL A 9 -14.46 12.42 -9.94
CA VAL A 9 -13.25 11.63 -10.12
C VAL A 9 -12.59 11.33 -8.79
N THR A 10 -12.07 10.13 -8.66
CA THR A 10 -11.24 9.70 -7.52
C THR A 10 -9.86 9.29 -8.00
N ALA A 11 -8.87 9.40 -7.12
CA ALA A 11 -7.50 8.98 -7.38
C ALA A 11 -7.00 8.09 -6.25
N GLU A 12 -6.17 7.12 -6.58
CA GLU A 12 -5.56 6.20 -5.62
C GLU A 12 -4.05 6.19 -5.73
N VAL A 13 -3.40 5.75 -4.65
CA VAL A 13 -1.97 5.49 -4.60
C VAL A 13 -1.72 4.19 -3.83
N THR A 14 -0.63 3.51 -4.11
CA THR A 14 -0.30 2.26 -3.41
C THR A 14 0.65 2.50 -2.23
N PRO A 15 0.66 1.61 -1.21
CA PRO A 15 1.61 1.69 -0.11
C PRO A 15 3.07 1.76 -0.58
N HIS A 16 3.45 0.94 -1.55
CA HIS A 16 4.84 0.89 -2.02
C HIS A 16 5.29 2.17 -2.76
N HIS A 17 4.38 2.94 -3.38
CA HIS A 17 4.73 4.22 -4.00
C HIS A 17 4.87 5.38 -3.01
N ILE A 18 4.26 5.30 -1.81
CA ILE A 18 4.42 6.32 -0.76
C ILE A 18 5.52 5.97 0.26
N LEU A 19 5.98 4.73 0.27
CA LEU A 19 7.00 4.26 1.21
C LEU A 19 8.39 4.10 0.58
N LEU A 20 8.47 3.91 -0.74
CA LEU A 20 9.71 3.62 -1.45
C LEU A 20 10.00 4.68 -2.52
N ASN A 21 11.29 4.87 -2.79
CA ASN A 21 11.80 5.60 -3.94
C ASN A 21 12.85 4.76 -4.69
N ASN A 22 13.28 5.19 -5.84
CA ASN A 22 14.21 4.42 -6.68
C ASN A 22 15.70 4.67 -6.37
N GLU A 23 16.05 5.51 -5.41
CA GLU A 23 17.43 5.90 -5.13
C GLU A 23 18.26 4.75 -4.55
N ASN A 24 17.61 3.89 -3.74
CA ASN A 24 18.26 2.78 -3.04
C ASN A 24 17.76 1.41 -3.49
N LEU A 25 17.06 1.32 -4.62
CA LEU A 25 16.54 0.06 -5.11
C LEU A 25 17.57 -0.63 -6.03
N ASP A 26 17.71 -1.95 -5.88
CA ASP A 26 18.41 -2.76 -6.85
C ASP A 26 17.57 -2.88 -8.14
N THR A 27 17.93 -2.06 -9.13
CA THR A 27 17.24 -2.00 -10.43
C THR A 27 17.39 -3.26 -11.28
N ASN A 28 18.23 -4.23 -10.87
CA ASN A 28 18.34 -5.53 -11.51
C ASN A 28 17.44 -6.59 -10.89
N ASN A 29 16.93 -6.33 -9.68
CA ASN A 29 16.10 -7.26 -8.95
C ASN A 29 14.63 -7.19 -9.41
N GLY A 30 14.13 -8.26 -10.00
CA GLY A 30 12.76 -8.38 -10.49
C GLY A 30 11.68 -8.15 -9.42
N LEU A 31 12.04 -8.29 -8.13
CA LEU A 31 11.12 -8.02 -7.03
C LEU A 31 10.59 -6.58 -7.07
N PHE A 32 11.42 -5.60 -7.45
CA PHE A 32 11.05 -4.19 -7.52
C PHE A 32 10.31 -3.79 -8.80
N LYS A 33 9.99 -4.73 -9.69
CA LYS A 33 9.25 -4.43 -10.91
C LYS A 33 7.78 -4.19 -10.61
N MET A 34 7.37 -2.91 -10.70
CA MET A 34 6.00 -2.41 -10.51
C MET A 34 5.48 -1.75 -11.78
N TYR A 35 4.16 -1.57 -11.83
CA TYR A 35 3.52 -0.74 -12.85
C TYR A 35 2.33 0.00 -12.20
N PRO A 36 2.43 1.33 -12.07
CA PRO A 36 3.55 2.23 -12.41
C PRO A 36 4.87 1.86 -11.71
N PRO A 37 6.03 2.26 -12.26
CA PRO A 37 7.32 2.00 -11.61
C PRO A 37 7.50 2.87 -10.36
N ILE A 38 8.30 2.40 -9.40
CA ILE A 38 8.74 3.21 -8.26
C ILE A 38 9.62 4.34 -8.81
N ARG A 39 9.33 5.58 -8.36
CA ARG A 39 9.91 6.81 -8.89
C ARG A 39 10.88 7.45 -7.91
N THR A 40 11.28 8.69 -8.18
CA THR A 40 12.19 9.47 -7.37
C THR A 40 11.61 9.84 -6.01
N GLU A 41 12.47 10.28 -5.09
CA GLU A 41 12.02 10.81 -3.79
C GLU A 41 11.05 11.98 -3.96
N LYS A 42 11.32 12.88 -4.89
CA LYS A 42 10.43 14.00 -5.20
C LYS A 42 9.04 13.54 -5.66
N ASP A 43 8.95 12.47 -6.45
CA ASP A 43 7.67 11.89 -6.86
C ASP A 43 6.94 11.30 -5.65
N ARG A 44 7.66 10.60 -4.77
CA ARG A 44 7.13 10.03 -3.52
C ARG A 44 6.56 11.12 -2.60
N GLU A 45 7.33 12.19 -2.37
CA GLU A 45 6.88 13.35 -1.59
C GLU A 45 5.61 13.97 -2.19
N GLY A 46 5.55 14.12 -3.51
CA GLY A 46 4.37 14.63 -4.21
C GLY A 46 3.13 13.73 -4.04
N LEU A 47 3.30 12.41 -3.91
CA LEU A 47 2.19 11.49 -3.62
C LEU A 47 1.70 11.63 -2.17
N VAL A 48 2.62 11.81 -1.22
CA VAL A 48 2.28 12.08 0.19
C VAL A 48 1.52 13.41 0.31
N GLU A 49 2.02 14.47 -0.32
CA GLU A 49 1.34 15.76 -0.38
C GLU A 49 -0.04 15.65 -1.04
N GLY A 50 -0.15 14.84 -2.10
CA GLY A 50 -1.42 14.56 -2.78
C GLY A 50 -2.47 13.93 -1.88
N LEU A 51 -2.08 13.03 -0.97
CA LEU A 51 -2.96 12.46 0.07
C LEU A 51 -3.33 13.51 1.12
N GLN A 52 -2.35 14.25 1.64
CA GLN A 52 -2.57 15.28 2.67
C GLN A 52 -3.46 16.42 2.20
N SER A 53 -3.36 16.79 0.92
CA SER A 53 -4.19 17.83 0.28
C SER A 53 -5.51 17.30 -0.31
N GLU A 54 -5.84 16.03 -0.09
CA GLU A 54 -7.08 15.38 -0.59
C GLU A 54 -7.22 15.37 -2.13
N ILE A 55 -6.11 15.58 -2.86
CA ILE A 55 -6.06 15.36 -4.30
C ILE A 55 -6.14 13.87 -4.62
N ILE A 56 -5.44 13.05 -3.82
CA ILE A 56 -5.54 11.59 -3.81
C ILE A 56 -6.48 11.19 -2.69
N ASP A 57 -7.42 10.30 -2.98
CA ASP A 57 -8.52 9.95 -2.08
C ASP A 57 -8.24 8.73 -1.21
N VAL A 58 -7.58 7.73 -1.76
CA VAL A 58 -7.43 6.42 -1.13
C VAL A 58 -6.03 5.86 -1.27
N ILE A 59 -5.68 4.98 -0.35
CA ILE A 59 -4.54 4.08 -0.47
C ILE A 59 -5.08 2.69 -0.81
N ALA A 60 -4.76 2.22 -2.03
CA ALA A 60 -5.15 0.90 -2.52
C ALA A 60 -3.90 0.03 -2.68
N THR A 61 -3.98 -1.25 -2.30
CA THR A 61 -2.78 -2.09 -2.15
C THR A 61 -2.15 -2.55 -3.45
N ASP A 62 -2.91 -2.60 -4.53
CA ASP A 62 -2.51 -3.25 -5.79
C ASP A 62 -1.89 -4.64 -5.53
N HIS A 63 -2.55 -5.42 -4.68
CA HIS A 63 -2.07 -6.73 -4.22
C HIS A 63 -1.96 -7.71 -5.39
N ALA A 64 -0.74 -8.05 -5.78
CA ALA A 64 -0.43 -8.91 -6.92
C ALA A 64 0.49 -10.08 -6.51
N PRO A 65 -0.09 -11.21 -6.04
CA PRO A 65 0.69 -12.39 -5.69
C PRO A 65 1.24 -13.09 -6.94
N HIS A 66 2.55 -13.34 -6.95
CA HIS A 66 3.26 -14.03 -8.01
C HIS A 66 4.10 -15.18 -7.45
N LYS A 67 4.29 -16.22 -8.24
CA LYS A 67 5.21 -17.32 -7.91
C LYS A 67 6.66 -16.80 -7.87
N ALA A 68 7.47 -17.37 -6.98
CA ALA A 68 8.88 -16.99 -6.84
C ALA A 68 9.65 -17.09 -8.18
N GLU A 69 9.38 -18.11 -8.99
CA GLU A 69 10.04 -18.33 -10.28
C GLU A 69 9.79 -17.19 -11.27
N THR A 70 8.70 -16.43 -11.11
CA THR A 70 8.35 -15.31 -11.99
C THR A 70 8.82 -13.97 -11.47
N LYS A 71 9.34 -13.93 -10.24
CA LYS A 71 9.84 -12.72 -9.58
C LYS A 71 11.36 -12.76 -9.36
N ASN A 72 11.93 -13.92 -9.03
CA ASN A 72 13.36 -14.12 -8.80
C ASN A 72 14.12 -14.27 -10.14
N VAL A 73 13.85 -13.37 -11.05
CA VAL A 73 14.48 -13.29 -12.37
C VAL A 73 14.93 -11.85 -12.64
N SER A 74 15.58 -11.60 -13.76
CA SER A 74 16.01 -10.25 -14.13
C SER A 74 14.82 -9.27 -14.10
N PHE A 75 15.09 -8.01 -13.83
CA PHE A 75 14.04 -6.97 -13.84
C PHE A 75 13.25 -6.96 -15.15
N LYS A 76 13.94 -7.19 -16.30
CA LYS A 76 13.31 -7.23 -17.61
C LYS A 76 12.24 -8.31 -17.70
N ASP A 77 12.53 -9.51 -17.19
CA ASP A 77 11.72 -10.71 -17.37
C ASP A 77 10.69 -10.93 -16.25
N ALA A 78 10.88 -10.25 -15.11
CA ALA A 78 10.01 -10.41 -13.96
C ALA A 78 8.56 -9.95 -14.21
N ASN A 79 7.61 -10.62 -13.58
CA ASN A 79 6.23 -10.16 -13.49
C ASN A 79 6.15 -8.87 -12.67
N ARG A 80 5.15 -8.02 -12.97
CA ARG A 80 4.91 -6.75 -12.29
C ARG A 80 4.06 -6.95 -11.05
N GLY A 81 4.37 -6.21 -9.99
CA GLY A 81 3.57 -6.18 -8.75
C GLY A 81 4.10 -7.09 -7.64
N VAL A 82 3.57 -6.88 -6.46
CA VAL A 82 3.97 -7.53 -5.20
C VAL A 82 2.75 -7.81 -4.32
N VAL A 83 2.94 -8.67 -3.31
CA VAL A 83 1.95 -8.80 -2.24
C VAL A 83 1.98 -7.54 -1.37
N GLY A 84 0.81 -6.95 -1.12
CA GLY A 84 0.69 -5.70 -0.37
C GLY A 84 -0.44 -5.70 0.67
N LEU A 85 -1.38 -6.66 0.58
CA LEU A 85 -2.58 -6.64 1.43
C LEU A 85 -2.28 -6.79 2.92
N GLU A 86 -1.34 -7.66 3.29
CA GLU A 86 -0.95 -7.89 4.68
C GLU A 86 -0.14 -6.74 5.26
N SER A 87 0.65 -6.07 4.41
CA SER A 87 1.65 -5.07 4.83
C SER A 87 1.11 -3.64 4.85
N ALA A 88 0.03 -3.33 4.12
CA ALA A 88 -0.44 -1.96 3.91
C ALA A 88 -0.60 -1.18 5.22
N PHE A 89 -1.46 -1.64 6.12
CA PHE A 89 -1.72 -0.92 7.37
C PHE A 89 -0.50 -0.87 8.29
N PRO A 90 0.16 -2.01 8.64
CA PRO A 90 1.28 -1.98 9.57
C PRO A 90 2.46 -1.13 9.07
N LEU A 91 2.76 -1.14 7.78
CA LEU A 91 3.87 -0.35 7.25
C LEU A 91 3.55 1.14 7.17
N ILE A 92 2.34 1.50 6.72
CA ILE A 92 1.92 2.90 6.67
C ILE A 92 1.88 3.50 8.08
N TYR A 93 1.37 2.74 9.07
CA TYR A 93 1.37 3.14 10.46
C TYR A 93 2.80 3.34 11.00
N SER A 94 3.68 2.38 10.75
CA SER A 94 5.06 2.40 11.26
C SER A 94 5.95 3.44 10.58
N ALA A 95 5.60 3.89 9.39
CA ALA A 95 6.31 4.95 8.68
C ALA A 95 6.14 6.33 9.33
N ASN A 96 5.14 6.52 10.21
CA ASN A 96 4.86 7.78 10.91
C ASN A 96 4.69 9.01 9.98
N ILE A 97 4.24 8.78 8.74
CA ILE A 97 3.99 9.85 7.76
C ILE A 97 2.60 10.47 7.99
N PHE A 98 1.66 9.66 8.46
CA PHE A 98 0.27 10.03 8.69
C PHE A 98 -0.14 9.71 10.13
N ASP A 99 -1.04 10.49 10.69
CA ASP A 99 -1.71 10.14 11.94
C ASP A 99 -2.75 9.03 11.73
N MET A 100 -3.30 8.50 12.83
CA MET A 100 -4.26 7.40 12.78
C MET A 100 -5.54 7.77 12.03
N ASP A 101 -6.04 8.99 12.20
CA ASP A 101 -7.27 9.44 11.56
C ASP A 101 -7.08 9.55 10.05
N GLN A 102 -5.93 10.05 9.60
CA GLN A 102 -5.56 10.08 8.19
C GLN A 102 -5.43 8.68 7.60
N ILE A 103 -4.77 7.75 8.32
CA ILE A 103 -4.62 6.36 7.87
C ILE A 103 -6.00 5.70 7.72
N LEU A 104 -6.86 5.84 8.71
CA LEU A 104 -8.24 5.30 8.64
C LEU A 104 -9.05 5.96 7.53
N LYS A 105 -8.89 7.27 7.32
CA LYS A 105 -9.53 7.98 6.22
C LYS A 105 -9.16 7.36 4.87
N PHE A 106 -7.87 7.16 4.60
CA PHE A 106 -7.38 6.69 3.31
C PHE A 106 -7.60 5.20 3.06
N LEU A 107 -7.55 4.37 4.11
CA LEU A 107 -7.66 2.91 3.98
C LEU A 107 -9.08 2.36 4.22
N VAL A 108 -9.95 3.11 4.88
CA VAL A 108 -11.27 2.61 5.31
C VAL A 108 -12.40 3.55 4.91
N VAL A 109 -12.38 4.79 5.40
CA VAL A 109 -13.53 5.71 5.26
C VAL A 109 -13.78 6.06 3.79
N ASN A 110 -12.76 6.57 3.10
CA ASN A 110 -12.90 6.98 1.71
C ASN A 110 -13.19 5.79 0.77
N PRO A 111 -12.50 4.64 0.86
CA PRO A 111 -12.85 3.47 0.04
C PRO A 111 -14.29 3.00 0.28
N THR A 112 -14.74 2.96 1.53
CA THR A 112 -16.11 2.57 1.87
C THR A 112 -17.12 3.54 1.26
N LYS A 113 -16.87 4.84 1.35
CA LYS A 113 -17.74 5.87 0.75
C LYS A 113 -17.86 5.69 -0.76
N ILE A 114 -16.74 5.56 -1.46
CA ILE A 114 -16.70 5.37 -2.93
C ILE A 114 -17.47 4.12 -3.33
N LEU A 115 -17.25 3.00 -2.65
CA LEU A 115 -17.94 1.74 -2.95
C LEU A 115 -19.44 1.83 -2.69
N ASN A 116 -19.86 2.48 -1.60
CA ASN A 116 -21.29 2.70 -1.32
C ASN A 116 -21.96 3.60 -2.39
N GLU A 117 -21.27 4.64 -2.86
CA GLU A 117 -21.77 5.50 -3.94
C GLU A 117 -21.93 4.72 -5.27
N LEU A 118 -21.13 3.67 -5.48
CA LEU A 118 -21.25 2.76 -6.61
C LEU A 118 -22.28 1.63 -6.39
N GLY A 119 -22.99 1.62 -5.25
CA GLY A 119 -24.04 0.66 -4.94
C GLY A 119 -23.55 -0.66 -4.32
N TYR A 120 -22.30 -0.74 -3.87
CA TYR A 120 -21.80 -1.91 -3.16
C TYR A 120 -22.11 -1.81 -1.67
N GLU A 121 -22.67 -2.88 -1.10
CA GLU A 121 -22.79 -3.01 0.34
C GLU A 121 -21.48 -3.53 0.95
N ILE A 122 -20.88 -2.74 1.83
CA ILE A 122 -19.64 -3.11 2.51
C ILE A 122 -19.96 -3.68 3.90
N SER A 123 -19.61 -4.94 4.13
CA SER A 123 -19.75 -5.56 5.44
C SER A 123 -18.83 -4.88 6.46
N LYS A 124 -19.36 -4.55 7.63
CA LYS A 124 -18.58 -3.99 8.73
C LYS A 124 -17.74 -5.09 9.36
N THR A 125 -16.46 -5.13 9.04
CA THR A 125 -15.49 -6.04 9.67
C THR A 125 -14.63 -5.24 10.64
N VAL A 126 -14.47 -5.73 11.86
CA VAL A 126 -13.58 -5.12 12.85
C VAL A 126 -12.28 -5.91 12.88
N ASN A 127 -11.16 -5.21 12.67
CA ASN A 127 -9.82 -5.76 12.86
C ASN A 127 -9.21 -5.15 14.11
N THR A 128 -8.67 -5.98 14.99
CA THR A 128 -7.98 -5.55 16.19
C THR A 128 -6.48 -5.54 15.96
N TRP A 129 -5.84 -4.45 16.35
CA TRP A 129 -4.40 -4.24 16.24
C TRP A 129 -3.83 -3.90 17.60
N LYS A 130 -2.63 -4.37 17.91
CA LYS A 130 -1.89 -4.02 19.13
C LYS A 130 -0.59 -3.35 18.77
N LYS A 131 -0.14 -2.40 19.60
CA LYS A 131 1.23 -1.85 19.48
C LYS A 131 2.23 -2.97 19.72
N SER A 132 3.22 -3.04 18.85
CA SER A 132 4.24 -4.08 18.84
C SER A 132 5.53 -3.50 18.27
N LYS A 133 6.67 -4.01 18.73
CA LYS A 133 7.95 -3.79 18.04
C LYS A 133 8.36 -5.14 17.49
N SER A 134 8.12 -5.37 16.23
CA SER A 134 8.39 -6.63 15.55
C SER A 134 8.86 -6.39 14.12
N VAL A 135 9.21 -7.43 13.42
CA VAL A 135 9.51 -7.36 11.99
C VAL A 135 8.33 -7.91 11.19
N PHE A 136 8.08 -7.30 10.04
CA PHE A 136 7.06 -7.80 9.12
C PHE A 136 7.55 -9.07 8.45
N ILE A 137 6.75 -10.13 8.55
CA ILE A 137 6.97 -11.39 7.85
C ILE A 137 5.68 -11.73 7.12
N THR A 138 5.75 -11.83 5.79
CA THR A 138 4.57 -12.17 4.99
C THR A 138 4.10 -13.60 5.29
N LYS A 139 2.80 -13.73 5.53
CA LYS A 139 2.11 -15.02 5.72
C LYS A 139 1.62 -15.59 4.39
N SER A 140 1.65 -14.81 3.34
CA SER A 140 1.30 -15.26 2.00
C SER A 140 2.18 -16.43 1.56
N LYS A 141 1.60 -17.41 0.89
CA LYS A 141 2.35 -18.47 0.19
C LYS A 141 3.18 -17.92 -0.97
N PHE A 142 2.83 -16.75 -1.48
CA PHE A 142 3.59 -16.02 -2.49
C PHE A 142 4.53 -15.04 -1.78
N LYS A 143 5.82 -15.35 -1.76
CA LYS A 143 6.84 -14.61 -1.02
C LYS A 143 7.42 -13.42 -1.81
N ASN A 144 6.59 -12.71 -2.55
CA ASN A 144 6.97 -11.53 -3.32
C ASN A 144 6.62 -10.21 -2.61
N SER A 145 6.94 -10.11 -1.31
CA SER A 145 6.84 -8.88 -0.54
C SER A 145 8.10 -8.03 -0.70
N LEU A 146 7.94 -6.71 -0.84
CA LEU A 146 9.03 -5.73 -0.80
C LEU A 146 9.49 -5.40 0.63
N PHE A 147 8.70 -5.77 1.63
CA PHE A 147 8.82 -5.31 3.00
C PHE A 147 9.13 -6.45 3.97
N GLU A 148 9.64 -7.56 3.45
CA GLU A 148 10.03 -8.69 4.31
C GLU A 148 11.18 -8.24 5.24
N ASN A 149 11.03 -8.50 6.53
CA ASN A 149 11.92 -8.08 7.61
C ASN A 149 11.95 -6.56 7.94
N GLU A 150 11.06 -5.75 7.37
CA GLU A 150 10.92 -4.36 7.79
C GLU A 150 10.37 -4.26 9.23
N ASN A 151 10.87 -3.26 9.98
CA ASN A 151 10.39 -3.01 11.32
C ASN A 151 8.95 -2.48 11.29
N ILE A 152 8.09 -3.04 12.13
CA ILE A 152 6.72 -2.58 12.31
C ILE A 152 6.41 -2.28 13.77
N GLU A 153 5.57 -1.27 14.00
CA GLU A 153 5.16 -0.82 15.33
C GLU A 153 3.76 -1.30 15.75
N ILE A 154 3.11 -2.05 14.87
CA ILE A 154 1.77 -2.58 15.10
C ILE A 154 1.58 -3.94 14.42
N GLU A 155 0.91 -4.85 15.08
CA GLU A 155 0.56 -6.15 14.51
C GLU A 155 -0.93 -6.48 14.68
N ARG A 156 -1.49 -7.23 13.74
CA ARG A 156 -2.88 -7.68 13.81
C ARG A 156 -3.06 -8.73 14.90
N VAL A 157 -4.02 -8.51 15.78
CA VAL A 157 -4.46 -9.52 16.73
C VAL A 157 -5.38 -10.48 15.97
N LEU A 158 -4.89 -11.71 15.74
CA LEU A 158 -5.72 -12.78 15.22
C LEU A 158 -6.57 -13.27 16.40
N SER A 159 -7.88 -13.00 16.38
CA SER A 159 -8.79 -13.71 17.27
C SER A 159 -8.76 -15.18 16.87
N SER A 160 -8.40 -16.03 17.81
CA SER A 160 -8.71 -17.46 17.70
C SER A 160 -10.23 -17.58 17.62
N VAL A 161 -10.72 -17.97 16.45
CA VAL A 161 -12.11 -18.40 16.25
C VAL A 161 -12.27 -19.77 16.83
#